data_81783138281972793b335c5d2fac067d
#
_entry.id   81783138281972793b335c5d2fac067d
#
_cell.length_a   1.000
_cell.length_b   1.000
_cell.length_c   1.000
_cell.angle_alpha   90.00
_cell.angle_beta   90.00
_cell.angle_gamma   90.00
#
_symmetry.space_group_name_H-M   'P 1'
#
loop_
_entity.id
_entity.type
_entity.pdbx_description
1 polymer ?
#
loop_
_entity_poly.entity_id
_entity_poly.type
_entity_poly.pdbx_seq_one_letter_code
_entity_poly.pdbx_strand_id
1 'polypeptide(L)'
;NYQTYFNFMNAQLTELLTNYGKVDAIWFDGYWDHDSDAVPFDWRVREQYDLIHRLQPACLVGNNHHLPPMAGEDIQLFERDVPGENEAGYSGENGVSETLPLETCQTMNGMWGYKVADQHYKSATTLIRLLARTASKGANLLMNIGPQPDGNLPKTAVERLHEMGAWLKANGEAIYGTDGVTYPQGGDSIVSTRNG
;
A
#
# COMPACT_ATOMS: atom_id res chain seq x y z
N ASN A 1 7.94 -12.49 -25.67
CA ASN A 1 8.02 -13.80 -25.04
C ASN A 1 8.12 -13.62 -23.52
N TYR A 2 7.13 -14.11 -22.79
CA TYR A 2 7.04 -13.98 -21.32
C TYR A 2 8.28 -14.55 -20.60
N GLN A 3 8.82 -15.68 -21.07
CA GLN A 3 10.03 -16.24 -20.45
C GLN A 3 11.21 -15.27 -20.44
N THR A 4 11.38 -14.46 -21.49
CA THR A 4 12.43 -13.43 -21.54
C THR A 4 12.17 -12.33 -20.51
N TYR A 5 10.92 -11.88 -20.38
CA TYR A 5 10.53 -10.90 -19.38
C TYR A 5 10.72 -11.44 -17.95
N PHE A 6 10.27 -12.66 -17.69
CA PHE A 6 10.42 -13.33 -16.41
C PHE A 6 11.90 -13.47 -16.00
N ASN A 7 12.75 -13.89 -16.92
CA ASN A 7 14.20 -13.99 -16.68
C ASN A 7 14.82 -12.62 -16.37
N PHE A 8 14.42 -11.58 -17.11
CA PHE A 8 14.87 -10.22 -16.89
C PHE A 8 14.43 -9.70 -15.51
N MET A 9 13.17 -9.87 -15.13
CA MET A 9 12.67 -9.44 -13.82
C MET A 9 13.38 -10.17 -12.67
N ASN A 10 13.60 -11.48 -12.78
CA ASN A 10 14.33 -12.25 -11.77
C ASN A 10 15.80 -11.82 -11.67
N ALA A 11 16.43 -11.43 -12.78
CA ALA A 11 17.78 -10.88 -12.78
C ALA A 11 17.81 -9.53 -12.05
N GLN A 12 16.83 -8.64 -12.29
CA GLN A 12 16.72 -7.37 -11.58
C GLN A 12 16.45 -7.56 -10.07
N LEU A 13 15.54 -8.45 -9.68
CA LEU A 13 15.31 -8.80 -8.28
C LEU A 13 16.59 -9.31 -7.62
N THR A 14 17.32 -10.17 -8.31
CA THR A 14 18.62 -10.68 -7.82
C THR A 14 19.61 -9.54 -7.62
N GLU A 15 19.74 -8.65 -8.60
CA GLU A 15 20.64 -7.48 -8.50
C GLU A 15 20.27 -6.59 -7.31
N LEU A 16 18.99 -6.21 -7.18
CA LEU A 16 18.49 -5.38 -6.09
C LEU A 16 18.77 -6.00 -4.72
N LEU A 17 18.54 -7.29 -4.58
CA LEU A 17 18.66 -7.99 -3.31
C LEU A 17 20.08 -8.43 -2.95
N THR A 18 21.06 -8.29 -3.86
CA THR A 18 22.45 -8.70 -3.60
C THR A 18 23.45 -7.55 -3.62
N ASN A 19 23.19 -6.46 -4.36
CA ASN A 19 24.19 -5.44 -4.61
C ASN A 19 24.00 -4.13 -3.83
N TYR A 20 22.82 -3.90 -3.23
CA TYR A 20 22.48 -2.61 -2.63
C TYR A 20 22.24 -2.69 -1.11
N GLY A 21 22.62 -3.78 -0.48
CA GLY A 21 22.43 -4.00 0.95
C GLY A 21 21.04 -4.51 1.32
N LYS A 22 20.60 -4.23 2.54
CA LYS A 22 19.30 -4.69 3.05
C LYS A 22 18.16 -3.99 2.31
N VAL A 23 17.22 -4.80 1.82
CA VAL A 23 15.92 -4.35 1.28
C VAL A 23 14.84 -4.77 2.27
N ASP A 24 14.04 -3.82 2.74
CA ASP A 24 13.01 -4.09 3.75
C ASP A 24 11.76 -4.73 3.15
N ALA A 25 11.36 -4.33 1.94
CA ALA A 25 10.21 -4.91 1.25
C ALA A 25 10.31 -4.77 -0.28
N ILE A 26 9.67 -5.70 -1.00
CA ILE A 26 9.35 -5.59 -2.42
C ILE A 26 7.84 -5.50 -2.58
N TRP A 27 7.38 -4.47 -3.27
CA TRP A 27 5.99 -4.18 -3.55
C TRP A 27 5.68 -4.45 -5.03
N PHE A 28 4.84 -5.46 -5.33
CA PHE A 28 4.44 -5.83 -6.69
C PHE A 28 3.15 -5.12 -7.10
N ASP A 29 2.99 -4.90 -8.40
CA ASP A 29 1.83 -4.24 -8.99
C ASP A 29 1.54 -4.77 -10.40
N GLY A 30 0.33 -4.49 -10.96
CA GLY A 30 0.01 -4.81 -12.34
C GLY A 30 -0.40 -6.25 -12.61
N TYR A 31 -0.74 -7.01 -11.59
CA TYR A 31 -1.14 -8.44 -11.73
C TYR A 31 -2.32 -8.66 -12.69
N TRP A 32 -3.21 -7.69 -12.79
CA TRP A 32 -4.43 -7.70 -13.62
C TRP A 32 -4.21 -7.47 -15.12
N ASP A 33 -2.99 -7.18 -15.55
CA ASP A 33 -2.69 -6.73 -16.94
C ASP A 33 -3.12 -7.73 -18.01
N HIS A 34 -3.26 -9.00 -17.65
CA HIS A 34 -3.69 -10.09 -18.52
C HIS A 34 -5.04 -10.73 -18.16
N ASP A 35 -5.84 -10.11 -17.31
CA ASP A 35 -7.14 -10.65 -16.87
C ASP A 35 -8.15 -10.80 -18.01
N SER A 36 -7.99 -10.03 -19.10
CA SER A 36 -8.85 -10.09 -20.31
C SER A 36 -8.38 -11.10 -21.33
N ASP A 37 -7.27 -11.78 -21.13
CA ASP A 37 -6.74 -12.75 -22.09
C ASP A 37 -7.62 -14.00 -22.16
N ALA A 38 -7.79 -14.55 -23.37
CA ALA A 38 -8.59 -15.75 -23.60
C ALA A 38 -8.00 -17.01 -22.95
N VAL A 39 -6.73 -16.98 -22.62
CA VAL A 39 -6.00 -18.04 -21.91
C VAL A 39 -5.46 -17.46 -20.61
N PRO A 40 -5.73 -18.09 -19.44
CA PRO A 40 -5.20 -17.62 -18.18
C PRO A 40 -3.69 -17.42 -18.25
N PHE A 41 -3.22 -16.27 -17.77
CA PHE A 41 -1.81 -15.93 -17.75
C PHE A 41 -1.21 -16.26 -16.37
N ASP A 42 -0.15 -17.05 -16.36
CA ASP A 42 0.55 -17.41 -15.13
C ASP A 42 1.74 -16.47 -14.91
N TRP A 43 1.61 -15.55 -13.97
CA TRP A 43 2.65 -14.61 -13.55
C TRP A 43 3.83 -15.28 -12.83
N ARG A 44 3.68 -16.52 -12.41
CA ARG A 44 4.71 -17.27 -11.66
C ARG A 44 5.20 -16.53 -10.42
N VAL A 45 4.31 -15.80 -9.76
CA VAL A 45 4.66 -14.93 -8.60
C VAL A 45 5.31 -15.73 -7.47
N ARG A 46 4.91 -16.99 -7.28
CA ARG A 46 5.50 -17.85 -6.25
C ARG A 46 7.01 -18.03 -6.42
N GLU A 47 7.49 -18.19 -7.64
CA GLU A 47 8.92 -18.34 -7.90
C GLU A 47 9.69 -17.04 -7.57
N GLN A 48 9.06 -15.89 -7.78
CA GLN A 48 9.62 -14.58 -7.45
C GLN A 48 9.66 -14.36 -5.93
N TYR A 49 8.59 -14.71 -5.22
CA TYR A 49 8.52 -14.63 -3.76
C TYR A 49 9.58 -15.55 -3.11
N ASP A 50 9.69 -16.79 -3.58
CA ASP A 50 10.71 -17.73 -3.14
C ASP A 50 12.14 -17.25 -3.44
N LEU A 51 12.36 -16.55 -4.57
CA LEU A 51 13.64 -15.91 -4.90
C LEU A 51 13.98 -14.81 -3.89
N ILE A 52 13.03 -13.93 -3.58
CA ILE A 52 13.21 -12.81 -2.63
C ILE A 52 13.58 -13.37 -1.25
N HIS A 53 12.77 -14.26 -0.71
CA HIS A 53 12.99 -14.84 0.62
C HIS A 53 14.26 -15.68 0.72
N ARG A 54 14.68 -16.31 -0.39
CA ARG A 54 15.96 -17.03 -0.43
C ARG A 54 17.16 -16.09 -0.37
N LEU A 55 17.09 -14.94 -1.05
CA LEU A 55 18.18 -13.96 -1.08
C LEU A 55 18.21 -13.08 0.16
N GLN A 56 17.05 -12.65 0.63
CA GLN A 56 16.89 -11.87 1.86
C GLN A 56 15.67 -12.36 2.66
N PRO A 57 15.83 -13.30 3.59
CA PRO A 57 14.72 -13.90 4.33
C PRO A 57 13.86 -12.93 5.15
N ALA A 58 14.39 -11.74 5.45
CA ALA A 58 13.68 -10.69 6.20
C ALA A 58 13.06 -9.62 5.27
N CYS A 59 13.21 -9.74 3.95
CA CYS A 59 12.57 -8.85 3.00
C CYS A 59 11.09 -9.24 2.86
N LEU A 60 10.20 -8.30 3.15
CA LEU A 60 8.76 -8.53 3.07
C LEU A 60 8.29 -8.48 1.61
N VAL A 61 7.29 -9.30 1.29
CA VAL A 61 6.64 -9.33 -0.02
C VAL A 61 5.20 -8.88 0.11
N GLY A 62 4.83 -7.84 -0.62
CA GLY A 62 3.45 -7.41 -0.83
C GLY A 62 3.13 -7.33 -2.32
N ASN A 63 1.90 -7.68 -2.70
CA ASN A 63 1.44 -7.59 -4.08
C ASN A 63 0.05 -6.96 -4.16
N ASN A 64 -0.05 -5.86 -4.90
CA ASN A 64 -1.30 -5.14 -5.14
C ASN A 64 -2.10 -5.83 -6.27
N HIS A 65 -2.44 -7.09 -6.08
CA HIS A 65 -3.17 -7.89 -7.09
C HIS A 65 -4.68 -7.86 -6.93
N HIS A 66 -5.20 -7.17 -5.91
CA HIS A 66 -6.63 -7.05 -5.61
C HIS A 66 -7.35 -8.39 -5.35
N LEU A 67 -6.63 -9.42 -4.94
CA LEU A 67 -7.12 -10.76 -4.62
C LEU A 67 -6.84 -11.10 -3.14
N PRO A 68 -7.38 -12.20 -2.61
CA PRO A 68 -6.93 -12.72 -1.31
C PRO A 68 -5.44 -13.01 -1.31
N PRO A 69 -4.75 -12.90 -0.15
CA PRO A 69 -3.32 -13.13 -0.06
C PRO A 69 -2.88 -14.47 -0.64
N MET A 70 -1.81 -14.44 -1.42
CA MET A 70 -1.20 -15.63 -2.00
C MET A 70 -0.09 -16.18 -1.09
N ALA A 71 0.19 -17.46 -1.21
CA ALA A 71 1.25 -18.09 -0.42
C ALA A 71 2.62 -17.42 -0.71
N GLY A 72 3.30 -16.96 0.34
CA GLY A 72 4.58 -16.27 0.25
C GLY A 72 4.49 -14.75 0.32
N GLU A 73 3.29 -14.20 0.46
CA GLU A 73 3.10 -12.79 0.80
C GLU A 73 3.18 -12.59 2.31
N ASP A 74 3.78 -11.47 2.71
CA ASP A 74 4.00 -11.09 4.11
C ASP A 74 3.11 -9.91 4.53
N ILE A 75 2.50 -9.22 3.56
CA ILE A 75 1.64 -8.05 3.75
C ILE A 75 0.46 -8.16 2.79
N GLN A 76 -0.77 -7.97 3.28
CA GLN A 76 -1.93 -7.77 2.41
C GLN A 76 -2.08 -6.29 2.07
N LEU A 77 -2.16 -6.00 0.76
CA LEU A 77 -2.26 -4.65 0.22
C LEU A 77 -3.70 -4.33 -0.21
N PHE A 78 -4.08 -3.08 0.01
CA PHE A 78 -5.34 -2.49 -0.45
C PHE A 78 -5.04 -1.21 -1.22
N GLU A 79 -5.80 -0.93 -2.26
CA GLU A 79 -5.65 0.29 -3.05
C GLU A 79 -6.88 1.18 -2.90
N ARG A 80 -6.66 2.44 -2.49
CA ARG A 80 -7.66 3.49 -2.29
C ARG A 80 -8.71 3.23 -1.19
N ASP A 81 -9.02 1.98 -0.92
CA ASP A 81 -9.92 1.59 0.15
C ASP A 81 -9.14 1.20 1.41
N VAL A 82 -9.75 1.36 2.58
CA VAL A 82 -9.22 0.76 3.80
C VAL A 82 -9.68 -0.70 3.91
N PRO A 83 -8.99 -1.56 4.68
CA PRO A 83 -9.36 -2.97 4.80
C PRO A 83 -10.84 -3.18 5.14
N GLY A 84 -11.51 -4.03 4.38
CA GLY A 84 -12.93 -4.36 4.52
C GLY A 84 -13.90 -3.37 3.85
N GLU A 85 -13.39 -2.42 3.07
CA GLU A 85 -14.17 -1.51 2.22
C GLU A 85 -13.90 -1.80 0.74
N ASN A 86 -14.82 -1.40 -0.13
CA ASN A 86 -14.69 -1.52 -1.59
C ASN A 86 -15.40 -0.37 -2.32
N GLU A 87 -15.19 0.87 -1.86
CA GLU A 87 -15.75 2.06 -2.50
C GLU A 87 -15.07 2.37 -3.83
N ALA A 88 -13.77 2.11 -3.92
CA ALA A 88 -12.99 2.28 -5.15
C ALA A 88 -13.20 1.13 -6.15
N GLY A 89 -13.72 -0.01 -5.70
CA GLY A 89 -14.07 -1.14 -6.54
C GLY A 89 -12.92 -2.10 -6.84
N TYR A 90 -11.78 -1.98 -6.15
CA TYR A 90 -10.61 -2.84 -6.37
C TYR A 90 -10.56 -4.07 -5.47
N SER A 91 -11.14 -4.01 -4.27
CA SER A 91 -10.98 -5.08 -3.28
C SER A 91 -11.97 -6.25 -3.45
N GLY A 92 -13.03 -6.08 -4.23
CA GLY A 92 -14.04 -7.11 -4.44
C GLY A 92 -14.64 -7.66 -3.14
N GLU A 93 -14.91 -8.96 -3.09
CA GLU A 93 -15.35 -9.70 -1.89
C GLU A 93 -14.15 -10.28 -1.11
N ASN A 94 -12.95 -9.77 -1.35
CA ASN A 94 -11.73 -10.29 -0.75
C ASN A 94 -11.75 -10.09 0.76
N GLY A 95 -11.61 -11.17 1.50
CA GLY A 95 -11.51 -11.12 2.96
C GLY A 95 -10.28 -10.35 3.42
N VAL A 96 -10.38 -9.71 4.59
CA VAL A 96 -9.24 -9.13 5.28
C VAL A 96 -8.50 -10.23 6.02
N SER A 97 -7.19 -10.32 5.84
CA SER A 97 -6.35 -11.29 6.55
C SER A 97 -6.39 -11.04 8.06
N GLU A 98 -6.53 -12.10 8.84
CA GLU A 98 -6.44 -12.06 10.30
C GLU A 98 -5.00 -12.25 10.80
N THR A 99 -4.07 -12.59 9.91
CA THR A 99 -2.70 -12.99 10.29
C THR A 99 -1.61 -12.14 9.65
N LEU A 100 -1.85 -11.55 8.48
CA LEU A 100 -0.88 -10.70 7.82
C LEU A 100 -1.04 -9.24 8.26
N PRO A 101 0.06 -8.49 8.38
CA PRO A 101 0.03 -7.04 8.40
C PRO A 101 -0.75 -6.49 7.21
N LEU A 102 -1.44 -5.38 7.41
CA LEU A 102 -2.28 -4.75 6.39
C LEU A 102 -1.70 -3.39 6.01
N GLU A 103 -1.77 -3.04 4.73
CA GLU A 103 -1.41 -1.72 4.23
C GLU A 103 -2.43 -1.26 3.19
N THR A 104 -2.79 0.02 3.23
CA THR A 104 -3.53 0.67 2.13
C THR A 104 -2.72 1.79 1.52
N CYS A 105 -2.66 1.85 0.19
CA CYS A 105 -2.07 2.97 -0.52
C CYS A 105 -3.14 3.96 -0.98
N GLN A 106 -2.82 5.26 -0.80
CA GLN A 106 -3.67 6.37 -1.17
C GLN A 106 -2.86 7.50 -1.78
N THR A 107 -3.50 8.30 -2.64
CA THR A 107 -2.90 9.53 -3.16
C THR A 107 -3.56 10.77 -2.57
N MET A 108 -2.80 11.86 -2.43
CA MET A 108 -3.32 13.14 -1.90
C MET A 108 -4.29 13.83 -2.86
N ASN A 109 -4.23 13.53 -4.14
CA ASN A 109 -5.05 14.08 -5.23
C ASN A 109 -5.70 12.97 -6.05
N GLY A 110 -5.96 13.17 -7.35
CA GLY A 110 -6.60 12.15 -8.20
C GLY A 110 -5.62 11.14 -8.79
N MET A 111 -4.40 11.56 -9.09
CA MET A 111 -3.40 10.76 -9.82
C MET A 111 -2.28 10.28 -8.91
N TRP A 112 -1.71 9.11 -9.23
CA TRP A 112 -0.54 8.58 -8.54
C TRP A 112 0.74 9.36 -8.91
N GLY A 113 0.97 9.58 -10.21
CA GLY A 113 2.07 10.41 -10.70
C GLY A 113 1.72 11.90 -10.75
N TYR A 114 2.75 12.74 -10.94
CA TYR A 114 2.55 14.17 -11.13
C TYR A 114 1.77 14.47 -12.42
N LYS A 115 0.72 15.30 -12.29
CA LYS A 115 -0.05 15.80 -13.43
C LYS A 115 -0.38 17.27 -13.20
N VAL A 116 0.06 18.13 -14.12
CA VAL A 116 -0.11 19.58 -14.01
C VAL A 116 -1.58 20.00 -13.81
N ALA A 117 -2.51 19.31 -14.45
CA ALA A 117 -3.94 19.62 -14.35
C ALA A 117 -4.62 19.09 -13.07
N ASP A 118 -3.97 18.20 -12.32
CA ASP A 118 -4.54 17.58 -11.11
C ASP A 118 -4.12 18.36 -9.85
N GLN A 119 -4.82 19.48 -9.63
CA GLN A 119 -4.57 20.39 -8.51
C GLN A 119 -5.59 20.24 -7.37
N HIS A 120 -6.47 19.24 -7.43
CA HIS A 120 -7.50 18.99 -6.42
C HIS A 120 -6.99 18.09 -5.30
N TYR A 121 -6.23 18.67 -4.39
CA TYR A 121 -5.71 17.96 -3.23
C TYR A 121 -6.77 17.79 -2.14
N LYS A 122 -6.80 16.62 -1.51
CA LYS A 122 -7.62 16.37 -0.33
C LYS A 122 -7.25 17.37 0.77
N SER A 123 -8.22 17.76 1.59
CA SER A 123 -7.95 18.64 2.75
C SER A 123 -7.14 17.88 3.82
N ALA A 124 -6.44 18.61 4.68
CA ALA A 124 -5.75 18.02 5.83
C ALA A 124 -6.71 17.21 6.70
N THR A 125 -7.93 17.72 6.93
CA THR A 125 -8.97 17.00 7.68
C THR A 125 -9.31 15.66 7.03
N THR A 126 -9.47 15.62 5.71
CA THR A 126 -9.75 14.37 4.97
C THR A 126 -8.59 13.38 5.12
N LEU A 127 -7.36 13.85 4.99
CA LEU A 127 -6.16 13.00 5.09
C LEU A 127 -5.94 12.49 6.52
N ILE A 128 -6.18 13.32 7.53
CA ILE A 128 -6.10 12.92 8.95
C ILE A 128 -7.19 11.89 9.27
N ARG A 129 -8.42 12.10 8.81
CA ARG A 129 -9.50 11.11 8.98
C ARG A 129 -9.17 9.79 8.28
N LEU A 130 -8.60 9.84 7.09
CA LEU A 130 -8.13 8.64 6.39
C LEU A 130 -7.07 7.89 7.20
N LEU A 131 -6.06 8.61 7.72
CA LEU A 131 -5.02 8.02 8.57
C LEU A 131 -5.62 7.34 9.81
N ALA A 132 -6.52 8.03 10.50
CA ALA A 132 -7.19 7.48 11.69
C ALA A 132 -8.07 6.27 11.35
N ARG A 133 -8.83 6.31 10.23
CA ARG A 133 -9.61 5.15 9.75
C ARG A 133 -8.69 3.97 9.42
N THR A 134 -7.58 4.21 8.74
CA THR A 134 -6.62 3.16 8.39
C THR A 134 -6.05 2.52 9.67
N ALA A 135 -5.60 3.32 10.63
CA ALA A 135 -5.11 2.82 11.91
C ALA A 135 -6.17 2.03 12.69
N SER A 136 -7.43 2.48 12.68
CA SER A 136 -8.53 1.78 13.33
C SER A 136 -8.85 0.40 12.73
N LYS A 137 -8.41 0.15 11.50
CA LYS A 137 -8.49 -1.16 10.84
C LYS A 137 -7.23 -2.01 11.04
N GLY A 138 -6.27 -1.55 11.84
CA GLY A 138 -5.00 -2.23 12.07
C GLY A 138 -4.06 -2.20 10.85
N ALA A 139 -4.23 -1.23 9.97
CA ALA A 139 -3.45 -1.11 8.74
C ALA A 139 -2.49 0.09 8.77
N ASN A 140 -1.41 -0.02 7.99
CA ASN A 140 -0.54 1.10 7.65
C ASN A 140 -1.11 1.92 6.49
N LEU A 141 -0.86 3.22 6.50
CA LEU A 141 -1.19 4.11 5.39
C LEU A 141 0.07 4.46 4.60
N LEU A 142 0.12 4.02 3.34
CA LEU A 142 1.11 4.47 2.36
C LEU A 142 0.53 5.68 1.60
N MET A 143 0.98 6.89 1.96
CA MET A 143 0.50 8.13 1.32
C MET A 143 1.40 8.51 0.15
N ASN A 144 0.85 8.39 -1.05
CA ASN A 144 1.56 8.73 -2.29
C ASN A 144 1.54 10.23 -2.60
N ILE A 145 2.67 10.73 -3.09
CA ILE A 145 2.84 12.06 -3.66
C ILE A 145 3.60 11.91 -4.97
N GLY A 146 3.08 12.47 -6.07
CA GLY A 146 3.78 12.52 -7.35
C GLY A 146 4.81 13.67 -7.39
N PRO A 147 6.14 13.40 -7.42
CA PRO A 147 7.15 14.44 -7.55
C PRO A 147 7.05 15.18 -8.89
N GLN A 148 7.40 16.46 -8.89
CA GLN A 148 7.50 17.27 -10.10
C GLN A 148 8.71 16.84 -10.95
N PRO A 149 8.75 17.20 -12.25
CA PRO A 149 9.85 16.83 -13.13
C PRO A 149 11.24 17.30 -12.70
N ASP A 150 11.31 18.36 -11.89
CA ASP A 150 12.53 18.90 -11.29
C ASP A 150 12.96 18.20 -10.00
N GLY A 151 12.21 17.16 -9.57
CA GLY A 151 12.44 16.40 -8.36
C GLY A 151 11.84 17.00 -7.09
N ASN A 152 11.28 18.20 -7.16
CA ASN A 152 10.61 18.82 -6.03
C ASN A 152 9.22 18.19 -5.77
N LEU A 153 8.76 18.26 -4.53
CA LEU A 153 7.38 17.90 -4.21
C LEU A 153 6.46 19.10 -4.48
N PRO A 154 5.21 18.87 -4.97
CA PRO A 154 4.24 19.94 -5.13
C PRO A 154 4.00 20.67 -3.80
N LYS A 155 3.98 22.00 -3.84
CA LYS A 155 3.85 22.85 -2.67
C LYS A 155 2.65 22.48 -1.80
N THR A 156 1.48 22.27 -2.42
CA THR A 156 0.25 21.89 -1.71
C THR A 156 0.41 20.52 -1.01
N ALA A 157 1.09 19.57 -1.61
CA ALA A 157 1.36 18.28 -0.96
C ALA A 157 2.24 18.46 0.29
N VAL A 158 3.29 19.29 0.21
CA VAL A 158 4.16 19.61 1.35
C VAL A 158 3.38 20.30 2.46
N GLU A 159 2.50 21.26 2.13
CA GLU A 159 1.61 21.92 3.10
C GLU A 159 0.73 20.90 3.82
N ARG A 160 0.10 19.96 3.10
CA ARG A 160 -0.72 18.89 3.71
C ARG A 160 0.08 17.98 4.62
N LEU A 161 1.31 17.61 4.24
CA LEU A 161 2.19 16.82 5.13
C LEU A 161 2.53 17.56 6.42
N HIS A 162 2.80 18.89 6.35
CA HIS A 162 3.05 19.70 7.54
C HIS A 162 1.82 19.78 8.44
N GLU A 163 0.63 19.95 7.88
CA GLU A 163 -0.63 19.97 8.64
C GLU A 163 -0.90 18.62 9.32
N MET A 164 -0.71 17.50 8.62
CA MET A 164 -0.81 16.16 9.19
C MET A 164 0.24 15.94 10.29
N GLY A 165 1.49 16.35 10.04
CA GLY A 165 2.58 16.25 11.00
C GLY A 165 2.32 17.06 12.29
N ALA A 166 1.75 18.25 12.16
CA ALA A 166 1.37 19.08 13.31
C ALA A 166 0.26 18.40 14.14
N TRP A 167 -0.74 17.81 13.47
CA TRP A 167 -1.78 17.04 14.13
C TRP A 167 -1.22 15.80 14.84
N LEU A 168 -0.35 15.04 14.18
CA LEU A 168 0.31 13.86 14.77
C LEU A 168 1.18 14.21 15.98
N LYS A 169 1.83 15.35 15.96
CA LYS A 169 2.63 15.82 17.13
C LYS A 169 1.77 16.01 18.37
N ALA A 170 0.51 16.41 18.20
CA ALA A 170 -0.43 16.64 19.31
C ALA A 170 -1.24 15.37 19.66
N ASN A 171 -1.52 14.51 18.68
CA ASN A 171 -2.49 13.41 18.80
C ASN A 171 -1.90 12.05 18.40
N GLY A 172 -0.59 11.91 18.31
CA GLY A 172 0.07 10.70 17.82
C GLY A 172 -0.26 9.44 18.63
N GLU A 173 -0.67 9.57 19.89
CA GLU A 173 -1.14 8.47 20.72
C GLU A 173 -2.40 7.77 20.17
N ALA A 174 -3.18 8.45 19.33
CA ALA A 174 -4.34 7.86 18.66
C ALA A 174 -3.96 7.01 17.44
N ILE A 175 -2.70 7.04 17.02
CA ILE A 175 -2.20 6.33 15.83
C ILE A 175 -1.08 5.35 16.20
N TYR A 176 -0.05 5.84 16.91
CA TYR A 176 1.15 5.04 17.20
C TYR A 176 0.91 4.05 18.36
N GLY A 177 1.25 2.78 18.11
CA GLY A 177 1.08 1.71 19.10
C GLY A 177 -0.40 1.40 19.39
N THR A 178 -1.26 1.60 18.41
CA THR A 178 -2.68 1.24 18.48
C THR A 178 -2.93 -0.04 17.69
N ASP A 179 -3.92 -0.81 18.13
CA ASP A 179 -4.46 -1.95 17.39
C ASP A 179 -5.76 -1.57 16.70
N GLY A 180 -6.05 -2.26 15.60
CA GLY A 180 -7.33 -2.18 14.93
C GLY A 180 -8.46 -2.72 15.79
N VAL A 181 -9.68 -2.24 15.57
CA VAL A 181 -10.88 -2.70 16.26
C VAL A 181 -11.88 -3.34 15.31
N THR A 182 -12.53 -4.40 15.76
CA THR A 182 -13.55 -5.14 15.01
C THR A 182 -14.95 -4.56 15.17
N TYR A 183 -15.12 -3.49 15.95
CA TYR A 183 -16.45 -2.89 16.19
C TYR A 183 -16.99 -2.23 14.92
N PRO A 184 -18.31 -2.34 14.67
CA PRO A 184 -18.93 -1.60 13.59
C PRO A 184 -18.67 -0.10 13.77
N GLN A 185 -17.94 0.47 12.83
CA GLN A 185 -17.70 1.91 12.80
C GLN A 185 -18.94 2.57 12.20
N GLY A 186 -19.71 3.28 13.00
CA GLY A 186 -20.92 3.97 12.55
C GLY A 186 -20.74 5.48 12.53
N GLY A 187 -21.19 6.15 11.46
CA GLY A 187 -21.12 7.60 11.34
C GLY A 187 -19.68 8.13 11.23
N ASP A 188 -19.44 9.28 11.84
CA ASP A 188 -18.11 9.96 11.82
C ASP A 188 -17.14 9.49 12.94
N SER A 189 -17.50 8.43 13.68
CA SER A 189 -16.69 7.92 14.79
C SER A 189 -15.62 6.97 14.28
N ILE A 190 -14.38 7.24 14.65
CA ILE A 190 -13.21 6.40 14.40
C ILE A 190 -12.66 5.96 15.75
N VAL A 191 -12.49 4.67 15.93
CA VAL A 191 -12.02 4.09 17.19
C VAL A 191 -10.78 3.25 16.93
N SER A 192 -9.77 3.45 17.74
CA SER A 192 -8.63 2.55 17.85
C SER A 192 -8.43 2.19 19.33
N THR A 193 -7.78 1.08 19.60
CA THR A 193 -7.41 0.69 20.96
C THR A 193 -5.92 0.72 21.13
N ARG A 194 -5.47 1.02 22.33
CA ARG A 194 -4.06 0.98 22.69
C ARG A 194 -3.81 -0.24 23.55
N ASN A 195 -2.75 -0.97 23.29
CA ASN A 195 -2.29 -2.05 24.13
C ASN A 195 -1.79 -1.52 25.48
N GLY A 196 -2.44 -1.93 26.56
CA GLY A 196 -2.14 -1.61 27.95
C GLY A 196 -3.24 -0.91 28.66
#